data_ef425dac37624ffdb2696f5d147effee
#
_entry.id   ef425dac37624ffdb2696f5d147effee
#
_cell.length_a   1.000
_cell.length_b   1.000
_cell.length_c   1.000
_cell.angle_alpha   90.00
_cell.angle_beta   90.00
_cell.angle_gamma   90.00
#
_symmetry.space_group_name_H-M   'P 1'
#
loop_
_entity.id
_entity.type
_entity.pdbx_description
1 polymer ?
#
loop_
_entity_poly.entity_id
_entity_poly.type
_entity_poly.pdbx_seq_one_letter_code
_entity_poly.pdbx_strand_id
1 'polypeptide(L)'
;MWLALAFALALLRRRSRLFVLVLLADAAADGLAEALKAAVGERRPHFPHQLVAAPHSSSFPSGHAATSFACATVLSVLVPRAAPAFLVLAAAIAYSRLYVGVHWPLDVLAGAALGVATSLLLLAVARRRSGGRRRRG
;
A
#
# COMPACT_ATOMS: atom_id res chain seq x y z
N MET A 1 -3.43 10.48 -2.01
CA MET A 1 -2.69 10.99 -0.83
C MET A 1 -1.22 10.54 -0.84
N TRP A 2 -0.91 9.24 -0.84
CA TRP A 2 0.46 8.71 -0.82
C TRP A 2 1.34 9.19 -1.96
N LEU A 3 0.81 9.22 -3.19
CA LEU A 3 1.56 9.70 -4.36
C LEU A 3 1.91 11.19 -4.28
N ALA A 4 1.01 12.02 -3.73
CA ALA A 4 1.30 13.44 -3.51
C ALA A 4 2.41 13.62 -2.46
N LEU A 5 2.37 12.87 -1.36
CA LEU A 5 3.43 12.86 -0.35
C LEU A 5 4.76 12.39 -0.94
N ALA A 6 4.74 11.28 -1.71
CA ALA A 6 5.94 10.77 -2.37
C ALA A 6 6.53 11.75 -3.40
N PHE A 7 5.68 12.44 -4.14
CA PHE A 7 6.09 13.48 -5.09
C PHE A 7 6.75 14.65 -4.37
N ALA A 8 6.13 15.18 -3.32
CA ALA A 8 6.71 16.26 -2.51
C ALA A 8 8.07 15.86 -1.92
N LEU A 9 8.19 14.66 -1.35
CA LEU A 9 9.45 14.15 -0.81
C LEU A 9 10.51 13.94 -1.91
N ALA A 10 10.11 13.51 -3.10
CA ALA A 10 11.01 13.34 -4.24
C ALA A 10 11.59 14.68 -4.70
N LEU A 11 10.75 15.73 -4.77
CA LEU A 11 11.18 17.10 -5.08
C LEU A 11 12.13 17.64 -4.01
N LEU A 12 11.73 17.59 -2.73
CA LEU A 12 12.53 18.08 -1.62
C LEU A 12 13.89 17.40 -1.50
N ARG A 13 13.95 16.10 -1.82
CA ARG A 13 15.19 15.31 -1.75
C ARG A 13 15.93 15.21 -3.07
N ARG A 14 15.39 15.78 -4.13
CA ARG A 14 15.91 15.69 -5.51
C ARG A 14 16.16 14.24 -5.95
N ARG A 15 15.22 13.34 -5.60
CA ARG A 15 15.32 11.89 -5.85
C ARG A 15 14.08 11.35 -6.55
N SER A 16 14.00 11.51 -7.86
CA SER A 16 12.88 11.00 -8.68
C SER A 16 12.64 9.48 -8.51
N ARG A 17 13.71 8.71 -8.26
CA ARG A 17 13.60 7.27 -7.97
C ARG A 17 12.68 6.95 -6.78
N LEU A 18 12.61 7.83 -5.77
CA LEU A 18 11.71 7.66 -4.64
C LEU A 18 10.25 7.64 -5.11
N PHE A 19 9.85 8.62 -5.90
CA PHE A 19 8.50 8.70 -6.44
C PHE A 19 8.15 7.49 -7.30
N VAL A 20 9.05 7.09 -8.21
CA VAL A 20 8.85 5.93 -9.10
C VAL A 20 8.65 4.64 -8.30
N LEU A 21 9.45 4.40 -7.25
CA LEU A 21 9.30 3.19 -6.43
C LEU A 21 7.97 3.19 -5.65
N VAL A 22 7.53 4.32 -5.12
CA VAL A 22 6.22 4.41 -4.44
C VAL A 22 5.09 4.20 -5.43
N LEU A 23 5.15 4.81 -6.61
CA LEU A 23 4.15 4.62 -7.67
C LEU A 23 4.04 3.16 -8.11
N LEU A 24 5.17 2.48 -8.31
CA LEU A 24 5.18 1.06 -8.68
C LEU A 24 4.65 0.17 -7.55
N ALA A 25 4.95 0.49 -6.30
CA ALA A 25 4.44 -0.26 -5.15
C ALA A 25 2.93 -0.09 -4.98
N ASP A 26 2.44 1.14 -5.14
CA ASP A 26 1.01 1.47 -5.09
C ASP A 26 0.25 0.71 -6.18
N ALA A 27 0.67 0.85 -7.43
CA ALA A 27 0.03 0.20 -8.57
C ALA A 27 0.08 -1.33 -8.49
N ALA A 28 1.20 -1.91 -8.05
CA ALA A 28 1.32 -3.36 -7.91
C ALA A 28 0.44 -3.90 -6.77
N ALA A 29 0.39 -3.22 -5.63
CA ALA A 29 -0.46 -3.63 -4.50
C ALA A 29 -1.94 -3.49 -4.82
N ASP A 30 -2.33 -2.41 -5.51
CA ASP A 30 -3.72 -2.20 -5.96
C ASP A 30 -4.13 -3.26 -6.98
N GLY A 31 -3.33 -3.48 -8.02
CA GLY A 31 -3.60 -4.50 -9.04
C GLY A 31 -3.72 -5.91 -8.45
N LEU A 32 -2.85 -6.28 -7.51
CA LEU A 32 -2.94 -7.57 -6.82
C LEU A 32 -4.18 -7.66 -5.92
N ALA A 33 -4.53 -6.58 -5.22
CA ALA A 33 -5.75 -6.55 -4.42
C ALA A 33 -7.00 -6.70 -5.28
N GLU A 34 -7.08 -6.03 -6.43
CA GLU A 34 -8.22 -6.16 -7.37
C GLU A 34 -8.29 -7.58 -7.98
N ALA A 35 -7.16 -8.18 -8.35
CA ALA A 35 -7.12 -9.56 -8.82
C ALA A 35 -7.62 -10.55 -7.75
N LEU A 36 -7.21 -10.38 -6.50
CA LEU A 36 -7.68 -11.21 -5.39
C LEU A 36 -9.16 -10.99 -5.08
N LYS A 37 -9.67 -9.75 -5.18
CA LYS A 37 -11.10 -9.47 -5.04
C LYS A 37 -11.93 -10.23 -6.07
N ALA A 38 -11.49 -10.24 -7.32
CA ALA A 38 -12.16 -10.98 -8.38
C ALA A 38 -12.17 -12.49 -8.15
N ALA A 39 -11.09 -13.03 -7.55
CA ALA A 39 -10.94 -14.46 -7.28
C ALA A 39 -11.73 -14.94 -6.06
N VAL A 40 -11.79 -14.14 -4.98
CA VAL A 40 -12.39 -14.55 -3.70
C VAL A 40 -13.87 -14.25 -3.64
N GLY A 41 -14.31 -13.10 -4.12
CA GLY A 41 -15.73 -12.73 -4.17
C GLY A 41 -16.39 -12.51 -2.81
N GLU A 42 -15.64 -12.17 -1.76
CA GLU A 42 -16.17 -12.04 -0.39
C GLU A 42 -17.17 -10.89 -0.26
N ARG A 43 -18.28 -11.14 0.42
CA ARG A 43 -19.31 -10.13 0.70
C ARG A 43 -18.83 -9.15 1.77
N ARG A 44 -19.14 -7.87 1.57
CA ARG A 44 -18.84 -6.83 2.56
C ARG A 44 -19.73 -6.96 3.80
N PRO A 45 -19.24 -6.46 4.96
CA PRO A 45 -20.10 -6.28 6.12
C PRO A 45 -21.32 -5.41 5.73
N HIS A 46 -22.45 -5.74 6.32
CA HIS A 46 -23.67 -4.94 6.19
C HIS A 46 -24.18 -4.61 7.59
N PHE A 47 -23.99 -3.35 7.99
CA PHE A 47 -24.42 -2.88 9.30
C PHE A 47 -25.55 -1.84 9.14
N PRO A 48 -26.55 -1.82 10.04
CA PRO A 48 -27.67 -0.87 9.98
C PRO A 48 -27.25 0.61 10.00
N HIS A 49 -26.06 0.91 10.56
CA HIS A 49 -25.53 2.26 10.72
C HIS A 49 -24.18 2.45 10.02
N GLN A 50 -24.05 1.94 8.79
CA GLN A 50 -22.86 2.21 7.98
C GLN A 50 -22.69 3.70 7.72
N LEU A 51 -21.48 4.24 7.99
CA LEU A 51 -21.19 5.67 7.80
C LEU A 51 -21.00 6.04 6.33
N VAL A 52 -20.71 5.07 5.46
CA VAL A 52 -20.53 5.28 4.02
C VAL A 52 -21.15 4.11 3.26
N ALA A 53 -21.66 4.37 2.05
CA ALA A 53 -22.13 3.32 1.16
C ALA A 53 -21.01 2.34 0.83
N ALA A 54 -21.28 1.04 0.99
CA ALA A 54 -20.32 0.02 0.62
C ALA A 54 -20.13 -0.01 -0.89
N PRO A 55 -18.87 -0.06 -1.39
CA PRO A 55 -18.63 -0.28 -2.82
C PRO A 55 -19.22 -1.61 -3.29
N HIS A 56 -19.60 -1.69 -4.56
CA HIS A 56 -20.14 -2.92 -5.16
C HIS A 56 -19.09 -4.03 -5.35
N SER A 57 -17.80 -3.71 -5.20
CA SER A 57 -16.71 -4.68 -5.30
C SER A 57 -16.60 -5.56 -4.06
N SER A 58 -15.95 -6.72 -4.20
CA SER A 58 -15.62 -7.67 -3.15
C SER A 58 -14.93 -7.04 -1.94
N SER A 59 -15.15 -7.61 -0.74
CA SER A 59 -14.55 -7.10 0.50
C SER A 59 -13.06 -7.43 0.60
N PHE A 60 -12.70 -8.67 0.33
CA PHE A 60 -11.35 -9.21 0.55
C PHE A 60 -10.49 -9.15 -0.72
N PRO A 61 -9.23 -8.73 -0.56
CA PRO A 61 -8.64 -8.00 0.56
C PRO A 61 -8.94 -6.50 0.49
N SER A 62 -8.64 -5.76 1.58
CA SER A 62 -8.79 -4.30 1.58
C SER A 62 -7.73 -3.61 0.71
N GLY A 63 -8.15 -3.02 -0.42
CA GLY A 63 -7.26 -2.26 -1.31
C GLY A 63 -6.62 -1.04 -0.64
N HIS A 64 -7.39 -0.31 0.20
CA HIS A 64 -6.86 0.83 0.95
C HIS A 64 -5.75 0.41 1.94
N ALA A 65 -5.89 -0.73 2.59
CA ALA A 65 -4.84 -1.25 3.44
C ALA A 65 -3.63 -1.69 2.61
N ALA A 66 -3.84 -2.38 1.49
CA ALA A 66 -2.78 -2.85 0.61
C ALA A 66 -1.92 -1.69 0.07
N THR A 67 -2.54 -0.69 -0.54
CA THR A 67 -1.81 0.47 -1.10
C THR A 67 -1.16 1.32 0.00
N SER A 68 -1.84 1.51 1.15
CA SER A 68 -1.26 2.29 2.25
C SER A 68 -0.02 1.63 2.85
N PHE A 69 -0.07 0.35 3.13
CA PHE A 69 1.09 -0.36 3.67
C PHE A 69 2.19 -0.56 2.61
N ALA A 70 1.85 -0.67 1.32
CA ALA A 70 2.83 -0.69 0.26
C ALA A 70 3.62 0.63 0.20
N CYS A 71 2.93 1.76 0.11
CA CYS A 71 3.57 3.07 0.08
C CYS A 71 4.36 3.36 1.36
N ALA A 72 3.79 3.08 2.54
CA ALA A 72 4.45 3.27 3.82
C ALA A 72 5.74 2.45 3.93
N THR A 73 5.73 1.19 3.48
CA THR A 73 6.92 0.32 3.50
C THR A 73 8.04 0.89 2.64
N VAL A 74 7.76 1.28 1.39
CA VAL A 74 8.76 1.90 0.51
C VAL A 74 9.31 3.18 1.10
N LEU A 75 8.43 4.07 1.58
CA LEU A 75 8.84 5.34 2.20
C LEU A 75 9.66 5.11 3.47
N SER A 76 9.31 4.13 4.30
CA SER A 76 10.04 3.78 5.53
C SER A 76 11.47 3.32 5.23
N VAL A 77 11.66 2.55 4.17
CA VAL A 77 13.00 2.10 3.74
C VAL A 77 13.82 3.25 3.15
N LEU A 78 13.20 4.17 2.41
CA LEU A 78 13.88 5.27 1.74
C LEU A 78 14.08 6.52 2.63
N VAL A 79 13.24 6.67 3.66
CA VAL A 79 13.26 7.79 4.62
C VAL A 79 13.11 7.25 6.04
N PRO A 80 14.10 6.50 6.59
CA PRO A 80 13.94 5.78 7.86
C PRO A 80 13.58 6.65 9.07
N ARG A 81 14.05 7.89 9.10
CA ARG A 81 13.73 8.83 10.19
C ARG A 81 12.24 9.15 10.30
N ALA A 82 11.48 9.04 9.20
CA ALA A 82 10.04 9.30 9.16
C ALA A 82 9.22 7.99 9.15
N ALA A 83 9.86 6.82 9.23
CA ALA A 83 9.20 5.54 9.17
C ALA A 83 8.03 5.38 10.17
N PRO A 84 8.16 5.78 11.46
CA PRO A 84 7.03 5.68 12.39
C PRO A 84 5.81 6.46 11.93
N ALA A 85 6.00 7.67 11.38
CA ALA A 85 4.90 8.50 10.90
C ALA A 85 4.18 7.86 9.69
N PHE A 86 4.92 7.28 8.76
CA PHE A 86 4.33 6.57 7.62
C PHE A 86 3.53 5.34 8.05
N LEU A 87 4.05 4.56 8.99
CA LEU A 87 3.37 3.36 9.49
C LEU A 87 2.13 3.72 10.29
N VAL A 88 2.18 4.75 11.13
CA VAL A 88 1.01 5.25 11.87
C VAL A 88 -0.06 5.74 10.90
N LEU A 89 0.31 6.48 9.86
CA LEU A 89 -0.64 6.96 8.86
C LEU A 89 -1.29 5.78 8.09
N ALA A 90 -0.50 4.77 7.70
CA ALA A 90 -1.03 3.58 7.04
C ALA A 90 -1.98 2.80 7.95
N ALA A 91 -1.63 2.65 9.23
CA ALA A 91 -2.49 2.00 10.22
C ALA A 91 -3.79 2.78 10.46
N ALA A 92 -3.73 4.11 10.53
CA ALA A 92 -4.91 4.96 10.68
C ALA A 92 -5.86 4.84 9.47
N ILE A 93 -5.32 4.80 8.24
CA ILE A 93 -6.13 4.58 7.03
C ILE A 93 -6.75 3.19 7.05
N ALA A 94 -5.98 2.16 7.38
CA ALA A 94 -6.46 0.79 7.48
C ALA A 94 -7.57 0.66 8.54
N TYR A 95 -7.37 1.24 9.73
CA TYR A 95 -8.36 1.26 10.79
C TYR A 95 -9.63 2.01 10.37
N SER A 96 -9.52 3.10 9.63
CA SER A 96 -10.69 3.84 9.15
C SER A 96 -11.63 2.96 8.31
N ARG A 97 -11.13 1.91 7.64
CA ARG A 97 -11.97 0.98 6.85
C ARG A 97 -12.83 0.08 7.74
N LEU A 98 -12.33 -0.25 8.91
CA LEU A 98 -13.11 -0.95 9.94
C LEU A 98 -14.14 -0.01 10.57
N TYR A 99 -13.70 1.19 10.93
CA TYR A 99 -14.56 2.18 11.57
C TYR A 99 -15.78 2.55 10.72
N VAL A 100 -15.59 2.74 9.41
CA VAL A 100 -16.72 3.03 8.50
C VAL A 100 -17.54 1.80 8.11
N GLY A 101 -17.16 0.60 8.57
CA GLY A 101 -17.93 -0.62 8.42
C GLY A 101 -17.93 -1.23 7.01
N VAL A 102 -16.92 -0.97 6.18
CA VAL A 102 -16.86 -1.46 4.79
C VAL A 102 -15.97 -2.68 4.58
N HIS A 103 -15.19 -3.09 5.59
CA HIS A 103 -14.30 -4.24 5.56
C HIS A 103 -14.32 -5.03 6.86
N TRP A 104 -14.06 -6.34 6.75
CA TRP A 104 -13.79 -7.20 7.90
C TRP A 104 -12.35 -7.00 8.40
N PRO A 105 -12.05 -7.30 9.69
CA PRO A 105 -10.67 -7.21 10.20
C PRO A 105 -9.67 -8.02 9.38
N LEU A 106 -10.05 -9.20 8.90
CA LEU A 106 -9.19 -10.04 8.06
C LEU A 106 -8.88 -9.43 6.71
N ASP A 107 -9.83 -8.69 6.10
CA ASP A 107 -9.59 -7.98 4.83
C ASP A 107 -8.46 -6.96 4.99
N VAL A 108 -8.50 -6.24 6.11
CA VAL A 108 -7.54 -5.18 6.42
C VAL A 108 -6.16 -5.77 6.70
N LEU A 109 -6.09 -6.84 7.51
CA LEU A 109 -4.83 -7.53 7.81
C LEU A 109 -4.22 -8.16 6.57
N ALA A 110 -5.04 -8.85 5.76
CA ALA A 110 -4.58 -9.44 4.50
C ALA A 110 -4.10 -8.38 3.51
N GLY A 111 -4.84 -7.27 3.38
CA GLY A 111 -4.42 -6.13 2.57
C GLY A 111 -3.09 -5.55 3.03
N ALA A 112 -2.93 -5.31 4.33
CA ALA A 112 -1.67 -4.80 4.90
C ALA A 112 -0.50 -5.75 4.61
N ALA A 113 -0.67 -7.05 4.84
CA ALA A 113 0.35 -8.07 4.56
C ALA A 113 0.71 -8.10 3.06
N LEU A 114 -0.29 -8.05 2.17
CA LEU A 114 -0.10 -7.99 0.72
C LEU A 114 0.74 -6.77 0.32
N GLY A 115 0.41 -5.59 0.85
CA GLY A 115 1.13 -4.34 0.56
C GLY A 115 2.59 -4.40 1.01
N VAL A 116 2.85 -4.88 2.23
CA VAL A 116 4.21 -5.06 2.75
C VAL A 116 4.99 -6.05 1.88
N ALA A 117 4.44 -7.24 1.60
CA ALA A 117 5.12 -8.27 0.83
C ALA A 117 5.46 -7.79 -0.58
N THR A 118 4.50 -7.17 -1.28
CA THR A 118 4.69 -6.61 -2.63
C THR A 118 5.82 -5.58 -2.65
N SER A 119 5.86 -4.70 -1.65
CA SER A 119 6.87 -3.65 -1.57
C SER A 119 8.26 -4.17 -1.25
N LEU A 120 8.37 -5.13 -0.34
CA LEU A 120 9.66 -5.76 -0.03
C LEU A 120 10.23 -6.50 -1.25
N LEU A 121 9.38 -7.20 -2.02
CA LEU A 121 9.78 -7.86 -3.26
C LEU A 121 10.26 -6.83 -4.30
N LEU A 122 9.49 -5.75 -4.51
CA LEU A 122 9.87 -4.67 -5.43
C LEU A 122 11.23 -4.07 -5.06
N LEU A 123 11.44 -3.77 -3.77
CA LEU A 123 12.70 -3.21 -3.28
C LEU A 123 13.88 -4.17 -3.46
N ALA A 124 13.67 -5.47 -3.24
CA ALA A 124 14.68 -6.49 -3.45
C ALA A 124 15.11 -6.56 -4.92
N VAL A 125 14.14 -6.57 -5.85
CA VAL A 125 14.40 -6.56 -7.30
C VAL A 125 15.13 -5.28 -7.71
N ALA A 126 14.70 -4.12 -7.22
CA ALA A 126 15.33 -2.84 -7.53
C ALA A 126 16.78 -2.74 -7.05
N ARG A 127 17.10 -3.35 -5.90
CA ARG A 127 18.49 -3.42 -5.37
C ARG A 127 19.38 -4.31 -6.23
N ARG A 128 18.89 -5.50 -6.64
CA ARG A 128 19.65 -6.42 -7.50
C ARG A 128 20.03 -5.78 -8.84
N ARG A 129 19.10 -5.08 -9.48
CA ARG A 129 19.36 -4.38 -10.74
C ARG A 129 20.41 -3.26 -10.63
N SER A 130 20.44 -2.56 -9.51
CA SER A 130 21.43 -1.50 -9.25
C SER A 130 22.83 -2.05 -8.96
N GLY A 131 22.94 -3.19 -8.30
CA GLY A 131 24.22 -3.85 -8.00
C GLY A 131 24.88 -4.47 -9.25
N GLY A 132 24.08 -5.03 -10.17
CA GLY A 132 24.57 -5.63 -11.41
C GLY A 132 25.19 -4.60 -12.38
N ARG A 133 24.68 -3.36 -12.41
CA ARG A 133 25.25 -2.27 -13.23
C ARG A 133 26.65 -1.82 -12.74
N ARG A 134 26.90 -1.85 -11.43
CA ARG A 134 28.21 -1.43 -10.86
C ARG A 134 29.34 -2.45 -11.09
N ARG A 135 29.02 -3.70 -11.45
CA ARG A 135 30.02 -4.75 -11.72
C ARG A 135 30.40 -4.85 -13.20
N ARG A 136 29.74 -4.16 -14.10
CA ARG A 136 29.95 -4.21 -15.55
C ARG A 136 30.57 -2.91 -16.13
N GLY A 137 30.84 -1.92 -15.33
CA GLY A 137 31.59 -0.70 -15.67
C GLY A 137 32.85 -0.58 -14.83
#